data_eca8de509a7fb8134ecd0b20795aed7b
#
_entry.id   eca8de509a7fb8134ecd0b20795aed7b
#
_cell.length_a   1.000
_cell.length_b   1.000
_cell.length_c   1.000
_cell.angle_alpha   90.00
_cell.angle_beta   90.00
_cell.angle_gamma   90.00
#
_symmetry.space_group_name_H-M   'P 1'
#
loop_
_entity.id
_entity.type
_entity.pdbx_description
1 polymer ?
#
loop_
_entity_poly.entity_id
_entity_poly.type
_entity_poly.pdbx_seq_one_letter_code
_entity_poly.pdbx_strand_id
1 'polypeptide(L)'
;VVFATDAYGDQAVLSSSFHQLWAITYGSGMRNDPRYTPTDVFETFPRPSLTSSLDRIGRQLDHDRREIMLRRNLGLTRLYNLVNDPTLRASLDDDIARLRALHAELDEAVLDAYGWSDLEIEHGFHTYRKTGRWTLSPSARAEVLDRLLEENHSRSRPEPDPNVNARPLRPGETQAQTLFE
;
A
#
# COMPACT_ATOMS: atom_id res chain seq x y z
N VAL A 1 -7.39 -15.25 0.79
CA VAL A 1 -7.86 -14.44 -0.34
C VAL A 1 -7.02 -14.79 -1.55
N VAL A 2 -7.63 -14.95 -2.72
CA VAL A 2 -6.97 -15.18 -4.00
C VAL A 2 -7.29 -13.97 -4.88
N PHE A 3 -6.27 -13.36 -5.47
CA PHE A 3 -6.41 -12.26 -6.42
C PHE A 3 -6.30 -12.82 -7.84
N ALA A 4 -7.29 -12.54 -8.68
CA ALA A 4 -7.34 -12.98 -10.07
C ALA A 4 -6.57 -11.97 -10.96
N THR A 5 -5.25 -11.98 -10.86
CA THR A 5 -4.35 -11.16 -11.69
C THR A 5 -3.11 -11.97 -12.05
N ASP A 6 -2.58 -11.73 -13.23
CA ASP A 6 -1.31 -12.24 -13.73
C ASP A 6 -0.21 -11.16 -13.80
N ALA A 7 -0.58 -9.92 -13.41
CA ALA A 7 0.34 -8.80 -13.41
C ALA A 7 1.24 -8.80 -12.16
N TYR A 8 2.55 -8.88 -12.36
CA TYR A 8 3.52 -8.77 -11.26
C TYR A 8 3.51 -7.39 -10.58
N GLY A 9 3.08 -6.35 -11.28
CA GLY A 9 2.87 -5.02 -10.70
C GLY A 9 1.79 -5.03 -9.61
N ASP A 10 0.68 -5.75 -9.79
CA ASP A 10 -0.32 -5.93 -8.74
C ASP A 10 0.26 -6.66 -7.53
N GLN A 11 1.06 -7.72 -7.77
CA GLN A 11 1.73 -8.44 -6.69
C GLN A 11 2.70 -7.53 -5.93
N ALA A 12 3.43 -6.65 -6.63
CA ALA A 12 4.30 -5.66 -6.01
C ALA A 12 3.49 -4.74 -5.08
N VAL A 13 2.46 -4.09 -5.61
CA VAL A 13 1.61 -3.18 -4.83
C VAL A 13 0.99 -3.87 -3.61
N LEU A 14 0.45 -5.07 -3.78
CA LEU A 14 -0.16 -5.84 -2.68
C LEU A 14 0.85 -6.37 -1.65
N SER A 15 2.14 -6.47 -2.02
CA SER A 15 3.23 -6.88 -1.11
C SER A 15 3.92 -5.70 -0.43
N SER A 16 3.56 -4.46 -0.77
CA SER A 16 4.16 -3.23 -0.25
C SER A 16 3.78 -2.93 1.20
N SER A 17 4.60 -2.13 1.86
CA SER A 17 4.28 -1.55 3.17
C SER A 17 3.05 -0.64 3.11
N PHE A 18 2.78 0.01 1.99
CA PHE A 18 1.61 0.87 1.77
C PHE A 18 0.31 0.08 1.89
N HIS A 19 0.20 -1.02 1.15
CA HIS A 19 -0.97 -1.90 1.23
C HIS A 19 -1.07 -2.58 2.61
N GLN A 20 0.05 -2.97 3.21
CA GLN A 20 0.07 -3.54 4.56
C GLN A 20 -0.46 -2.55 5.60
N LEU A 21 -0.04 -1.28 5.54
CA LEU A 21 -0.52 -0.22 6.43
C LEU A 21 -2.04 -0.03 6.29
N TRP A 22 -2.53 0.05 5.05
CA TRP A 22 -3.95 0.15 4.77
C TRP A 22 -4.73 -1.04 5.33
N ALA A 23 -4.27 -2.25 5.02
CA ALA A 23 -4.91 -3.48 5.46
C ALA A 23 -4.98 -3.62 7.00
N ILE A 24 -3.93 -3.18 7.69
CA ILE A 24 -3.89 -3.23 9.16
C ILE A 24 -4.76 -2.13 9.78
N THR A 25 -4.88 -0.98 9.15
CA THR A 25 -5.62 0.18 9.68
C THR A 25 -7.11 0.02 9.46
N TYR A 26 -7.52 -0.36 8.25
CA TYR A 26 -8.92 -0.40 7.82
C TYR A 26 -9.50 -1.81 7.72
N GLY A 27 -8.67 -2.84 7.80
CA GLY A 27 -9.15 -4.22 7.88
C GLY A 27 -9.87 -4.50 9.19
N SER A 28 -10.91 -5.32 9.12
CA SER A 28 -11.63 -5.76 10.32
C SER A 28 -10.71 -6.59 11.22
N GLY A 29 -10.65 -6.24 12.51
CA GLY A 29 -9.87 -7.00 13.48
C GLY A 29 -10.76 -7.91 14.33
N MET A 30 -10.42 -9.19 14.45
CA MET A 30 -10.99 -10.05 15.48
C MET A 30 -9.93 -10.23 16.59
N ARG A 31 -10.11 -9.55 17.73
CA ARG A 31 -9.14 -9.43 18.84
C ARG A 31 -7.86 -8.71 18.39
N ASN A 32 -6.70 -9.37 18.39
CA ASN A 32 -5.40 -8.76 17.99
C ASN A 32 -4.94 -9.16 16.59
N ASP A 33 -5.70 -10.02 15.88
CA ASP A 33 -5.32 -10.50 14.56
C ASP A 33 -6.05 -9.69 13.47
N PRO A 34 -5.32 -9.08 12.52
CA PRO A 34 -5.93 -8.38 11.40
C PRO A 34 -6.59 -9.41 10.47
N ARG A 35 -7.87 -9.19 10.18
CA ARG A 35 -8.62 -9.96 9.19
C ARG A 35 -8.64 -9.19 7.89
N TYR A 36 -8.15 -9.79 6.84
CA TYR A 36 -8.23 -9.21 5.50
C TYR A 36 -9.63 -9.44 4.93
N THR A 37 -10.42 -8.38 4.84
CA THR A 37 -11.75 -8.38 4.20
C THR A 37 -11.60 -7.69 2.85
N PRO A 38 -11.86 -8.38 1.70
CA PRO A 38 -11.67 -7.78 0.38
C PRO A 38 -12.42 -6.46 0.20
N THR A 39 -13.67 -6.38 0.63
CA THR A 39 -14.51 -5.17 0.55
C THR A 39 -13.96 -3.99 1.34
N ASP A 40 -13.36 -4.24 2.51
CA ASP A 40 -12.89 -3.19 3.40
C ASP A 40 -11.44 -2.78 3.11
N VAL A 41 -10.66 -3.68 2.49
CA VAL A 41 -9.23 -3.47 2.28
C VAL A 41 -8.88 -3.35 0.79
N PHE A 42 -9.22 -4.36 -0.03
CA PHE A 42 -8.78 -4.38 -1.42
C PHE A 42 -9.55 -3.40 -2.30
N GLU A 43 -10.87 -3.32 -2.12
CA GLU A 43 -11.74 -2.44 -2.91
C GLU A 43 -11.58 -0.97 -2.52
N THR A 44 -11.24 -0.71 -1.25
CA THR A 44 -11.05 0.67 -0.75
C THR A 44 -9.61 1.16 -0.87
N PHE A 45 -8.63 0.28 -1.05
CA PHE A 45 -7.24 0.69 -1.21
C PHE A 45 -7.06 1.50 -2.50
N PRO A 46 -6.58 2.75 -2.45
CA PRO A 46 -6.45 3.62 -3.61
C PRO A 46 -5.22 3.25 -4.44
N ARG A 47 -5.25 2.08 -5.11
CA ARG A 47 -4.11 1.52 -5.84
C ARG A 47 -3.49 2.53 -6.82
N PRO A 48 -2.15 2.61 -6.90
CA PRO A 48 -1.47 3.44 -7.90
C PRO A 48 -1.62 2.84 -9.30
N SER A 49 -1.32 3.63 -10.32
CA SER A 49 -1.21 3.11 -11.68
C SER A 49 -0.04 2.14 -11.78
N LEU A 50 -0.24 1.02 -12.47
CA LEU A 50 0.82 0.05 -12.68
C LEU A 50 1.90 0.61 -13.61
N THR A 51 3.16 0.50 -13.22
CA THR A 51 4.32 0.94 -13.98
C THR A 51 5.21 -0.25 -14.35
N SER A 52 6.07 -0.06 -15.34
CA SER A 52 7.08 -1.07 -15.70
C SER A 52 8.07 -1.35 -14.54
N SER A 53 8.31 -0.37 -13.68
CA SER A 53 9.14 -0.54 -12.48
C SER A 53 8.48 -1.48 -11.49
N LEU A 54 7.16 -1.30 -11.22
CA LEU A 54 6.38 -2.19 -10.37
C LEU A 54 6.33 -3.62 -10.91
N ASP A 55 6.16 -3.80 -12.22
CA ASP A 55 6.16 -5.14 -12.83
C ASP A 55 7.52 -5.80 -12.69
N ARG A 56 8.60 -5.07 -12.94
CA ARG A 56 9.97 -5.57 -12.80
C ARG A 56 10.28 -6.00 -11.36
N ILE A 57 10.00 -5.14 -10.38
CA ILE A 57 10.31 -5.45 -8.98
C ILE A 57 9.40 -6.54 -8.40
N GLY A 58 8.14 -6.59 -8.82
CA GLY A 58 7.21 -7.66 -8.44
C GLY A 58 7.68 -9.02 -8.94
N ARG A 59 8.12 -9.10 -10.20
CA ARG A 59 8.70 -10.30 -10.80
C ARG A 59 9.97 -10.75 -10.07
N GLN A 60 10.84 -9.81 -9.73
CA GLN A 60 12.05 -10.09 -8.98
C GLN A 60 11.76 -10.61 -7.57
N LEU A 61 10.79 -10.00 -6.88
CA LEU A 61 10.38 -10.42 -5.54
C LEU A 61 9.77 -11.84 -5.56
N ASP A 62 8.94 -12.16 -6.55
CA ASP A 62 8.39 -13.52 -6.70
C ASP A 62 9.50 -14.54 -6.93
N HIS A 63 10.41 -14.24 -7.85
CA HIS A 63 11.55 -15.11 -8.17
C HIS A 63 12.41 -15.36 -6.94
N ASP A 64 12.92 -14.31 -6.29
CA ASP A 64 13.86 -14.44 -5.18
C ASP A 64 13.21 -15.15 -3.97
N ARG A 65 11.95 -14.84 -3.64
CA ARG A 65 11.21 -15.55 -2.59
C ARG A 65 11.12 -17.04 -2.89
N ARG A 66 10.74 -17.40 -4.12
CA ARG A 66 10.60 -18.79 -4.54
C ARG A 66 11.93 -19.54 -4.42
N GLU A 67 13.00 -18.98 -4.97
CA GLU A 67 14.34 -19.58 -4.94
C GLU A 67 14.85 -19.79 -3.52
N ILE A 68 14.72 -18.79 -2.66
CA ILE A 68 15.14 -18.87 -1.26
C ILE A 68 14.31 -19.93 -0.51
N MET A 69 12.99 -19.93 -0.70
CA MET A 69 12.10 -20.91 -0.06
C MET A 69 12.44 -22.34 -0.45
N LEU A 70 12.67 -22.60 -1.75
CA LEU A 70 13.04 -23.92 -2.26
C LEU A 70 14.41 -24.36 -1.74
N ARG A 71 15.43 -23.50 -1.89
CA ARG A 71 16.81 -23.82 -1.49
C ARG A 71 16.94 -24.08 0.01
N ARG A 72 16.19 -23.32 0.84
CA ARG A 72 16.26 -23.42 2.31
C ARG A 72 15.19 -24.34 2.89
N ASN A 73 14.33 -24.91 2.08
CA ASN A 73 13.18 -25.72 2.50
C ASN A 73 12.31 -24.98 3.53
N LEU A 74 11.98 -23.73 3.23
CA LEU A 74 11.17 -22.85 4.10
C LEU A 74 9.79 -22.59 3.49
N GLY A 75 8.76 -22.53 4.34
CA GLY A 75 7.49 -21.92 3.96
C GLY A 75 7.53 -20.39 4.12
N LEU A 76 6.60 -19.70 3.47
CA LEU A 76 6.53 -18.24 3.45
C LEU A 76 6.54 -17.61 4.85
N THR A 77 5.78 -18.16 5.79
CA THR A 77 5.74 -17.67 7.18
C THR A 77 7.11 -17.72 7.85
N ARG A 78 7.84 -18.83 7.68
CA ARG A 78 9.17 -18.98 8.26
C ARG A 78 10.17 -18.02 7.61
N LEU A 79 10.10 -17.83 6.30
CA LEU A 79 10.94 -16.89 5.59
C LEU A 79 10.74 -15.46 6.12
N TYR A 80 9.48 -15.00 6.25
CA TYR A 80 9.20 -13.67 6.75
C TYR A 80 9.42 -13.49 8.26
N ASN A 81 9.43 -14.57 9.02
CA ASN A 81 9.93 -14.51 10.39
C ASN A 81 11.43 -14.16 10.43
N LEU A 82 12.23 -14.72 9.51
CA LEU A 82 13.66 -14.36 9.37
C LEU A 82 13.86 -12.92 8.88
N VAL A 83 13.07 -12.47 7.91
CA VAL A 83 13.10 -11.06 7.45
C VAL A 83 12.85 -10.09 8.61
N ASN A 84 11.93 -10.45 9.51
CA ASN A 84 11.56 -9.63 10.65
C ASN A 84 12.39 -9.90 11.93
N ASP A 85 13.42 -10.73 11.87
CA ASP A 85 14.30 -11.01 13.00
C ASP A 85 15.41 -9.94 13.09
N PRO A 86 15.39 -9.08 14.12
CA PRO A 86 16.41 -8.02 14.27
C PRO A 86 17.80 -8.57 14.62
N THR A 87 17.90 -9.82 15.05
CA THR A 87 19.19 -10.44 15.38
C THR A 87 19.94 -10.88 14.12
N LEU A 88 19.23 -11.12 13.02
CA LEU A 88 19.81 -11.42 11.71
C LEU A 88 20.26 -10.15 11.01
N ARG A 89 21.55 -9.80 11.19
CA ARG A 89 22.16 -8.67 10.47
C ARG A 89 22.36 -9.01 9.00
N ALA A 90 22.35 -8.00 8.15
CA ALA A 90 22.58 -8.15 6.71
C ALA A 90 23.91 -8.87 6.37
N SER A 91 24.93 -8.69 7.20
CA SER A 91 26.24 -9.35 7.03
C SER A 91 26.27 -10.83 7.40
N LEU A 92 25.18 -11.39 7.95
CA LEU A 92 25.10 -12.77 8.40
C LEU A 92 24.23 -13.65 7.50
N ASP A 93 23.36 -13.06 6.69
CA ASP A 93 22.43 -13.80 5.82
C ASP A 93 22.10 -12.96 4.59
N ASP A 94 22.80 -13.27 3.48
CA ASP A 94 22.67 -12.54 2.22
C ASP A 94 21.23 -12.66 1.62
N ASP A 95 20.55 -13.78 1.83
CA ASP A 95 19.18 -13.97 1.35
C ASP A 95 18.22 -13.01 2.03
N ILE A 96 18.35 -12.89 3.36
CA ILE A 96 17.51 -12.00 4.16
C ILE A 96 17.84 -10.53 3.87
N ALA A 97 19.13 -10.22 3.73
CA ALA A 97 19.57 -8.89 3.31
C ALA A 97 18.96 -8.51 1.95
N ARG A 98 19.00 -9.44 0.97
CA ARG A 98 18.45 -9.24 -0.37
C ARG A 98 16.93 -9.02 -0.33
N LEU A 99 16.20 -9.80 0.45
CA LEU A 99 14.75 -9.62 0.58
C LEU A 99 14.37 -8.28 1.24
N ARG A 100 15.13 -7.85 2.26
CA ARG A 100 14.93 -6.52 2.87
C ARG A 100 15.19 -5.41 1.88
N ALA A 101 16.25 -5.49 1.09
CA ALA A 101 16.55 -4.52 0.04
C ALA A 101 15.45 -4.49 -1.02
N LEU A 102 14.96 -5.65 -1.47
CA LEU A 102 13.86 -5.75 -2.45
C LEU A 102 12.56 -5.12 -1.93
N HIS A 103 12.25 -5.29 -0.64
CA HIS A 103 11.07 -4.63 -0.06
C HIS A 103 11.24 -3.12 0.02
N ALA A 104 12.44 -2.61 0.28
CA ALA A 104 12.71 -1.18 0.23
C ALA A 104 12.57 -0.64 -1.20
N GLU A 105 13.21 -1.28 -2.19
CA GLU A 105 13.08 -0.92 -3.61
C GLU A 105 11.60 -0.97 -4.08
N LEU A 106 10.83 -1.93 -3.59
CA LEU A 106 9.42 -2.08 -3.91
C LEU A 106 8.59 -0.92 -3.35
N ASP A 107 8.82 -0.55 -2.10
CA ASP A 107 8.11 0.57 -1.49
C ASP A 107 8.47 1.92 -2.17
N GLU A 108 9.73 2.11 -2.59
CA GLU A 108 10.14 3.25 -3.42
C GLU A 108 9.42 3.24 -4.78
N ALA A 109 9.33 2.09 -5.45
CA ALA A 109 8.61 1.99 -6.72
C ALA A 109 7.11 2.27 -6.59
N VAL A 110 6.50 1.93 -5.46
CA VAL A 110 5.11 2.27 -5.14
C VAL A 110 4.96 3.76 -4.87
N LEU A 111 5.89 4.36 -4.12
CA LEU A 111 5.97 5.80 -3.86
C LEU A 111 6.00 6.59 -5.18
N ASP A 112 6.91 6.20 -6.08
CA ASP A 112 7.05 6.80 -7.42
C ASP A 112 5.76 6.67 -8.24
N ALA A 113 5.08 5.51 -8.15
CA ALA A 113 3.83 5.27 -8.87
C ALA A 113 2.67 6.15 -8.39
N TYR A 114 2.71 6.63 -7.14
CA TYR A 114 1.80 7.67 -6.63
C TYR A 114 2.27 9.09 -7.01
N GLY A 115 3.51 9.28 -7.46
CA GLY A 115 4.10 10.60 -7.72
C GLY A 115 4.49 11.36 -6.45
N TRP A 116 4.71 10.68 -5.32
CA TRP A 116 5.05 11.29 -4.03
C TRP A 116 6.56 11.42 -3.80
N SER A 117 7.26 11.99 -4.78
CA SER A 117 8.73 12.14 -4.76
C SER A 117 9.27 13.06 -3.67
N ASP A 118 8.40 13.80 -2.98
CA ASP A 118 8.71 14.67 -1.85
C ASP A 118 8.76 13.95 -0.51
N LEU A 119 8.33 12.68 -0.46
CA LEU A 119 8.33 11.87 0.75
C LEU A 119 9.55 10.95 0.81
N GLU A 120 10.36 11.13 1.84
CA GLU A 120 11.45 10.21 2.14
C GLU A 120 10.94 9.04 2.98
N ILE A 121 11.16 7.81 2.51
CA ILE A 121 10.81 6.60 3.22
C ILE A 121 12.06 5.87 3.69
N GLU A 122 12.14 5.65 4.98
CA GLU A 122 13.25 4.96 5.65
C GLU A 122 12.79 3.62 6.20
N HIS A 123 13.54 2.55 5.90
CA HIS A 123 13.26 1.20 6.38
C HIS A 123 14.18 0.84 7.54
N GLY A 124 13.60 0.18 8.54
CA GLY A 124 14.35 -0.28 9.70
C GLY A 124 13.54 -1.23 10.57
N PHE A 125 14.12 -1.62 11.69
CA PHE A 125 13.39 -2.37 12.71
C PHE A 125 12.62 -1.41 13.61
N HIS A 126 11.32 -1.36 13.43
CA HIS A 126 10.42 -0.52 14.21
C HIS A 126 9.35 -1.34 14.91
N THR A 127 8.92 -0.89 16.08
CA THR A 127 7.78 -1.49 16.76
C THR A 127 6.49 -1.08 16.07
N TYR A 128 5.70 -2.09 15.70
CA TYR A 128 4.37 -1.91 15.17
C TYR A 128 3.40 -2.88 15.83
N ARG A 129 2.33 -2.40 16.45
CA ARG A 129 1.37 -3.20 17.21
C ARG A 129 2.04 -4.19 18.19
N LYS A 130 3.00 -3.72 18.99
CA LYS A 130 3.77 -4.48 19.99
C LYS A 130 4.77 -5.51 19.44
N THR A 131 4.97 -5.57 18.14
CA THR A 131 5.93 -6.50 17.51
C THR A 131 6.97 -5.69 16.73
N GLY A 132 8.25 -5.99 16.93
CA GLY A 132 9.33 -5.45 16.11
C GLY A 132 9.26 -6.06 14.71
N ARG A 133 9.32 -5.21 13.67
CA ARG A 133 9.28 -5.62 12.26
C ARG A 133 10.22 -4.77 11.43
N TRP A 134 10.75 -5.34 10.36
CA TRP A 134 11.40 -4.61 9.30
C TRP A 134 10.33 -3.90 8.47
N THR A 135 10.25 -2.58 8.57
CA THR A 135 9.19 -1.78 7.96
C THR A 135 9.58 -0.30 7.91
N LEU A 136 8.73 0.54 7.35
CA LEU A 136 8.90 2.00 7.32
C LEU A 136 9.01 2.59 8.73
N SER A 137 9.72 3.71 8.85
CA SER A 137 9.79 4.49 10.09
C SER A 137 8.39 4.94 10.56
N PRO A 138 8.18 5.20 11.85
CA PRO A 138 6.88 5.65 12.37
C PRO A 138 6.36 6.92 11.69
N SER A 139 7.25 7.89 11.39
CA SER A 139 6.92 9.13 10.69
C SER A 139 6.48 8.87 9.25
N ALA A 140 7.26 8.07 8.50
CA ALA A 140 6.91 7.71 7.13
C ALA A 140 5.57 6.96 7.06
N ARG A 141 5.31 6.05 8.02
CA ARG A 141 4.01 5.34 8.08
C ARG A 141 2.83 6.27 8.30
N ALA A 142 2.96 7.27 9.17
CA ALA A 142 1.91 8.24 9.41
C ALA A 142 1.62 9.03 8.14
N GLU A 143 2.65 9.58 7.51
CA GLU A 143 2.52 10.37 6.29
C GLU A 143 1.94 9.54 5.11
N VAL A 144 2.45 8.32 4.91
CA VAL A 144 1.90 7.41 3.87
C VAL A 144 0.42 7.14 4.10
N LEU A 145 0.01 6.91 5.35
CA LEU A 145 -1.38 6.61 5.67
C LEU A 145 -2.29 7.82 5.42
N ASP A 146 -1.85 9.02 5.78
CA ASP A 146 -2.58 10.25 5.55
C ASP A 146 -2.77 10.52 4.05
N ARG A 147 -1.72 10.37 3.24
CA ARG A 147 -1.79 10.51 1.77
C ARG A 147 -2.66 9.44 1.11
N LEU A 148 -2.60 8.20 1.57
CA LEU A 148 -3.49 7.15 1.08
C LEU A 148 -4.95 7.47 1.39
N LEU A 149 -5.25 8.05 2.55
CA LEU A 149 -6.59 8.45 2.92
C LEU A 149 -7.10 9.61 2.04
N GLU A 150 -6.26 10.61 1.79
CA GLU A 150 -6.57 11.71 0.88
C GLU A 150 -6.86 11.20 -0.53
N GLU A 151 -6.03 10.28 -1.04
CA GLU A 151 -6.20 9.67 -2.36
C GLU A 151 -7.49 8.85 -2.44
N ASN A 152 -7.82 8.07 -1.40
CA ASN A 152 -9.08 7.35 -1.31
C ASN A 152 -10.28 8.30 -1.34
N HIS A 153 -10.25 9.38 -0.56
CA HIS A 153 -11.32 10.38 -0.52
C HIS A 153 -11.46 11.12 -1.86
N SER A 154 -10.35 11.44 -2.53
CA SER A 154 -10.40 12.14 -3.82
C SER A 154 -11.09 11.28 -4.89
N ARG A 155 -10.82 9.97 -4.90
CA ARG A 155 -11.44 9.01 -5.84
C ARG A 155 -12.89 8.69 -5.49
N SER A 156 -13.29 8.84 -4.23
CA SER A 156 -14.65 8.56 -3.76
C SER A 156 -15.59 9.75 -3.95
N ARG A 157 -15.09 10.94 -4.29
CA ARG A 157 -15.93 12.09 -4.60
C ARG A 157 -16.65 11.85 -5.91
N PRO A 158 -18.01 11.90 -5.94
CA PRO A 158 -18.72 11.88 -7.21
C PRO A 158 -18.25 13.08 -8.02
N GLU A 159 -18.00 12.88 -9.31
CA GLU A 159 -17.74 13.99 -10.22
C GLU A 159 -18.89 14.99 -10.08
N PRO A 160 -18.61 16.30 -9.99
CA PRO A 160 -19.67 17.30 -9.93
C PRO A 160 -20.52 17.11 -11.19
N ASP A 161 -21.80 16.83 -10.99
CA ASP A 161 -22.76 16.67 -12.08
C ASP A 161 -22.73 17.96 -12.94
N PRO A 162 -22.24 17.91 -14.19
CA PRO A 162 -22.15 19.09 -15.03
C PRO A 162 -23.51 19.73 -15.28
N ASN A 163 -24.60 19.05 -14.91
CA ASN A 163 -25.97 19.51 -15.07
C ASN A 163 -26.55 20.22 -13.85
N VAL A 164 -25.86 20.22 -12.69
CA VAL A 164 -26.38 20.91 -11.49
C VAL A 164 -26.47 22.42 -11.72
N ASN A 165 -25.63 23.00 -12.58
CA ASN A 165 -25.70 24.43 -12.96
C ASN A 165 -26.62 24.71 -14.18
N ALA A 166 -27.24 23.70 -14.78
CA ALA A 166 -28.10 23.83 -15.94
C ALA A 166 -29.60 23.80 -15.59
N ARG A 167 -29.96 24.07 -14.34
CA ARG A 167 -31.39 24.25 -14.02
C ARG A 167 -31.86 25.53 -14.71
N PRO A 168 -32.75 25.44 -15.71
CA PRO A 168 -33.31 26.66 -16.33
C PRO A 168 -34.05 27.48 -15.27
N LEU A 169 -33.67 28.75 -15.14
CA LEU A 169 -34.36 29.73 -14.30
C LEU A 169 -35.84 29.69 -14.65
N ARG A 170 -36.71 29.56 -13.66
CA ARG A 170 -38.15 29.71 -13.86
C ARG A 170 -38.42 31.14 -14.32
N PRO A 171 -39.40 31.35 -15.20
CA PRO A 171 -39.77 32.71 -15.61
C PRO A 171 -40.11 33.58 -14.40
N GLY A 172 -39.23 34.56 -14.07
CA GLY A 172 -39.40 35.48 -12.94
C GLY A 172 -38.32 35.39 -11.83
N GLU A 173 -37.40 34.45 -11.88
CA GLU A 173 -36.28 34.36 -10.91
C GLU A 173 -35.06 35.13 -11.44
N THR A 174 -34.57 36.09 -10.65
CA THR A 174 -33.33 36.83 -10.94
C THR A 174 -32.18 36.18 -10.17
N GLN A 175 -30.99 36.05 -10.79
CA GLN A 175 -29.80 35.41 -10.25
C GLN A 175 -29.32 35.83 -8.85
N ALA A 176 -29.90 36.85 -8.28
CA ALA A 176 -29.51 37.42 -6.98
C ALA A 176 -30.14 36.70 -5.77
N GLN A 177 -31.07 35.77 -5.93
CA GLN A 177 -31.80 35.14 -4.82
C GLN A 177 -31.35 33.73 -4.44
N THR A 178 -30.37 33.16 -5.16
CA THR A 178 -29.89 31.77 -4.94
C THR A 178 -28.63 31.67 -4.07
N LEU A 179 -28.16 32.73 -3.46
CA LEU A 179 -26.94 32.76 -2.64
C LEU A 179 -27.18 32.66 -1.12
N PHE A 180 -28.45 32.49 -0.68
CA PHE A 180 -28.78 32.44 0.76
C PHE A 180 -29.88 31.42 1.11
N GLU A 181 -29.88 30.22 0.53
CA GLU A 181 -30.58 29.06 1.09
C GLU A 181 -29.68 27.86 1.26
#